data_002ce1380c5de71d68cd9a4b89b6f3d0
#
_entry.id   002ce1380c5de71d68cd9a4b89b6f3d0
#
_cell.length_a   1.000
_cell.length_b   1.000
_cell.length_c   1.000
_cell.angle_alpha   90.00
_cell.angle_beta   90.00
_cell.angle_gamma   90.00
#
_symmetry.space_group_name_H-M   'P 1'
#
loop_
_entity.id
_entity.type
_entity.pdbx_description
1 polymer ?
#
loop_
_entity_poly.entity_id
_entity_poly.type
_entity_poly.pdbx_seq_one_letter_code
_entity_poly.pdbx_strand_id
1 'polypeptide(L)'
;MHDYSIRNKSKRITYYWISAISIMVTPVVINFLEKLFAKIPILNKLYNQINLLGFSFSAVLIFTILWFLFSKMIWKLFAKIKIIKIPDISGNWFCVGEGRKYLDSNNVNSWKGIIQLEQEYEKISIKLTTDESKSHSYSLVGDIEIRDRNEIVLSYMYENEPFKTEEGLKQHKGFCRLIFDLLNNSANGHYYTDNDRSSDGVMKLTKMEEK
;
A
#
# COMPACT_ATOMS: atom_id res chain seq x y z
N MET A 1 6.02 4.80 -2.49
CA MET A 1 5.35 3.90 -1.51
C MET A 1 6.26 3.65 -0.33
N HIS A 2 5.74 3.59 0.87
CA HIS A 2 6.43 3.26 2.13
C HIS A 2 5.83 2.01 2.75
N ASP A 3 6.57 1.36 3.66
CA ASP A 3 6.08 0.23 4.43
C ASP A 3 4.95 0.68 5.37
N TYR A 4 3.98 -0.20 5.63
CA TYR A 4 2.94 0.05 6.60
C TYR A 4 2.79 -1.13 7.57
N SER A 5 2.43 -0.81 8.80
CA SER A 5 2.11 -1.82 9.81
C SER A 5 0.62 -2.19 9.76
N ILE A 6 0.31 -3.38 10.29
CA ILE A 6 -1.07 -3.81 10.51
C ILE A 6 -1.18 -4.14 11.98
N ARG A 7 -1.96 -3.33 12.69
CA ARG A 7 -2.15 -3.51 14.12
C ARG A 7 -2.82 -4.86 14.42
N ASN A 8 -2.28 -5.55 15.41
CA ASN A 8 -2.77 -6.85 15.89
C ASN A 8 -2.70 -8.00 14.87
N LYS A 9 -1.94 -7.88 13.77
CA LYS A 9 -1.74 -8.97 12.82
C LYS A 9 -0.31 -9.06 12.34
N SER A 10 0.16 -10.28 12.22
CA SER A 10 1.51 -10.56 11.74
C SER A 10 1.46 -10.99 10.28
N LYS A 11 2.22 -10.30 9.44
CA LYS A 11 2.48 -10.71 8.05
C LYS A 11 3.43 -11.92 7.96
N ARG A 12 4.07 -12.31 9.09
CA ARG A 12 5.09 -13.39 9.15
C ARG A 12 4.56 -14.74 8.68
N ILE A 13 3.29 -15.06 8.97
CA ILE A 13 2.68 -16.33 8.54
C ILE A 13 2.71 -16.48 7.02
N THR A 14 2.48 -15.42 6.29
CA THR A 14 2.52 -15.44 4.83
C THR A 14 3.93 -15.72 4.29
N TYR A 15 4.96 -15.15 4.92
CA TYR A 15 6.35 -15.46 4.57
C TYR A 15 6.65 -16.95 4.78
N TYR A 16 6.22 -17.54 5.88
CA TYR A 16 6.44 -18.98 6.14
C TYR A 16 5.75 -19.86 5.10
N TRP A 17 4.52 -19.53 4.71
CA TRP A 17 3.80 -20.28 3.68
C TRP A 17 4.47 -20.17 2.32
N ILE A 18 4.86 -18.98 1.89
CA ILE A 18 5.52 -18.79 0.59
C ILE A 18 6.91 -19.45 0.60
N SER A 19 7.65 -19.39 1.71
CA SER A 19 8.92 -20.11 1.87
C SER A 19 8.74 -21.62 1.76
N ALA A 20 7.76 -22.18 2.45
CA ALA A 20 7.46 -23.62 2.39
C ALA A 20 7.09 -24.05 0.95
N ILE A 21 6.21 -23.29 0.29
CA ILE A 21 5.82 -23.55 -1.10
C ILE A 21 7.05 -23.47 -2.02
N SER A 22 7.93 -22.47 -1.87
CA SER A 22 9.11 -22.33 -2.69
C SER A 22 10.05 -23.52 -2.56
N ILE A 23 10.28 -24.03 -1.32
CA ILE A 23 11.08 -25.22 -1.08
C ILE A 23 10.46 -26.47 -1.70
N MET A 24 9.15 -26.64 -1.58
CA MET A 24 8.43 -27.79 -2.16
C MET A 24 8.42 -27.79 -3.69
N VAL A 25 8.32 -26.62 -4.30
CA VAL A 25 8.26 -26.47 -5.76
C VAL A 25 9.65 -26.54 -6.40
N THR A 26 10.70 -26.21 -5.65
CA THR A 26 12.08 -26.17 -6.16
C THR A 26 12.50 -27.48 -6.86
N PRO A 27 12.33 -28.70 -6.30
CA PRO A 27 12.73 -29.92 -6.97
C PRO A 27 12.00 -30.15 -8.29
N VAL A 28 10.73 -29.76 -8.36
CA VAL A 28 9.91 -29.89 -9.57
C VAL A 28 10.44 -28.98 -10.68
N VAL A 29 10.75 -27.71 -10.32
CA VAL A 29 11.33 -26.73 -11.24
C VAL A 29 12.71 -27.17 -11.70
N ILE A 30 13.56 -27.67 -10.81
CA ILE A 30 14.90 -28.17 -11.13
C ILE A 30 14.79 -29.34 -12.13
N ASN A 31 13.96 -30.34 -11.85
CA ASN A 31 13.76 -31.49 -12.74
C ASN A 31 13.25 -31.06 -14.13
N PHE A 32 12.36 -30.05 -14.16
CA PHE A 32 11.89 -29.51 -15.43
C PHE A 32 13.02 -28.81 -16.20
N LEU A 33 13.83 -27.99 -15.51
CA LEU A 33 14.98 -27.31 -16.11
C LEU A 33 16.06 -28.30 -16.58
N GLU A 34 16.32 -29.36 -15.82
CA GLU A 34 17.23 -30.44 -16.24
C GLU A 34 16.83 -31.07 -17.58
N LYS A 35 15.56 -31.41 -17.69
CA LYS A 35 15.02 -31.99 -18.94
C LYS A 35 15.10 -31.01 -20.12
N LEU A 36 14.93 -29.73 -19.85
CA LEU A 36 15.03 -28.65 -20.84
C LEU A 36 16.48 -28.44 -21.26
N PHE A 37 17.41 -28.34 -20.30
CA PHE A 37 18.85 -28.09 -20.54
C PHE A 37 19.58 -29.31 -21.07
N ALA A 38 19.12 -30.54 -20.78
CA ALA A 38 19.68 -31.76 -21.36
C ALA A 38 19.69 -31.75 -22.90
N LYS A 39 18.79 -30.96 -23.52
CA LYS A 39 18.74 -30.78 -24.97
C LYS A 39 19.82 -29.81 -25.50
N ILE A 40 20.53 -29.09 -24.65
CA ILE A 40 21.52 -28.09 -25.02
C ILE A 40 22.86 -28.45 -24.33
N PRO A 41 23.85 -28.99 -25.06
CA PRO A 41 25.08 -29.55 -24.46
C PRO A 41 25.88 -28.60 -23.57
N ILE A 42 25.94 -27.31 -23.93
CA ILE A 42 26.66 -26.29 -23.17
C ILE A 42 25.98 -26.02 -21.83
N LEU A 43 24.64 -25.92 -21.80
CA LEU A 43 23.86 -25.68 -20.58
C LEU A 43 23.89 -26.88 -19.64
N ASN A 44 23.89 -28.09 -20.19
CA ASN A 44 23.98 -29.33 -19.41
C ASN A 44 25.33 -29.44 -18.67
N LYS A 45 26.44 -29.07 -19.32
CA LYS A 45 27.76 -29.04 -18.68
C LYS A 45 27.87 -28.04 -17.54
N LEU A 46 27.32 -26.84 -17.72
CA LEU A 46 27.23 -25.79 -16.68
C LEU A 46 26.36 -26.23 -15.51
N TYR A 47 25.21 -26.81 -15.78
CA TYR A 47 24.25 -27.27 -14.79
C TYR A 47 24.86 -28.32 -13.85
N ASN A 48 25.55 -29.33 -14.41
CA ASN A 48 26.19 -30.40 -13.64
C ASN A 48 27.33 -29.92 -12.71
N GLN A 49 27.92 -28.75 -12.96
CA GLN A 49 28.93 -28.15 -12.10
C GLN A 49 28.37 -27.42 -10.88
N ILE A 50 27.07 -27.09 -10.85
CA ILE A 50 26.45 -26.20 -9.83
C ILE A 50 25.62 -26.99 -8.80
N ASN A 51 25.64 -28.31 -8.81
CA ASN A 51 24.66 -29.25 -8.27
C ASN A 51 24.09 -28.96 -6.84
N LEU A 52 24.89 -28.66 -5.84
CA LEU A 52 24.39 -28.48 -4.45
C LEU A 52 24.10 -27.00 -4.10
N LEU A 53 24.97 -26.12 -4.55
CA LEU A 53 24.78 -24.67 -4.41
C LEU A 53 23.58 -24.19 -5.25
N GLY A 54 23.34 -24.85 -6.40
CA GLY A 54 22.21 -24.55 -7.28
C GLY A 54 20.85 -24.79 -6.66
N PHE A 55 20.68 -25.79 -5.78
CA PHE A 55 19.40 -26.02 -5.10
C PHE A 55 19.02 -24.86 -4.17
N SER A 56 19.93 -24.43 -3.30
CA SER A 56 19.67 -23.32 -2.38
C SER A 56 19.45 -22.00 -3.12
N PHE A 57 20.22 -21.75 -4.18
CA PHE A 57 20.07 -20.56 -5.02
C PHE A 57 18.72 -20.57 -5.77
N SER A 58 18.30 -21.73 -6.28
CA SER A 58 17.02 -21.87 -6.96
C SER A 58 15.84 -21.66 -6.01
N ALA A 59 15.91 -22.15 -4.77
CA ALA A 59 14.85 -21.96 -3.77
C ALA A 59 14.68 -20.46 -3.43
N VAL A 60 15.77 -19.72 -3.26
CA VAL A 60 15.76 -18.27 -3.02
C VAL A 60 15.18 -17.52 -4.22
N LEU A 61 15.56 -17.90 -5.44
CA LEU A 61 15.04 -17.29 -6.66
C LEU A 61 13.53 -17.53 -6.80
N ILE A 62 13.09 -18.76 -6.59
CA ILE A 62 11.66 -19.11 -6.64
C ILE A 62 10.89 -18.37 -5.58
N PHE A 63 11.41 -18.29 -4.34
CA PHE A 63 10.81 -17.49 -3.27
C PHE A 63 10.66 -16.03 -3.70
N THR A 64 11.71 -15.43 -4.25
CA THR A 64 11.70 -14.03 -4.68
C THR A 64 10.63 -13.77 -5.75
N ILE A 65 10.52 -14.67 -6.74
CA ILE A 65 9.49 -14.56 -7.79
C ILE A 65 8.08 -14.71 -7.20
N LEU A 66 7.86 -15.75 -6.38
CA LEU A 66 6.56 -15.99 -5.73
C LEU A 66 6.17 -14.84 -4.81
N TRP A 67 7.13 -14.32 -4.04
CA TRP A 67 6.90 -13.17 -3.17
C TRP A 67 6.54 -11.91 -3.95
N PHE A 68 7.26 -11.63 -5.04
CA PHE A 68 6.98 -10.48 -5.90
C PHE A 68 5.57 -10.55 -6.49
N LEU A 69 5.19 -11.69 -7.06
CA LEU A 69 3.87 -11.89 -7.64
C LEU A 69 2.77 -11.81 -6.56
N PHE A 70 3.02 -12.44 -5.41
CA PHE A 70 2.09 -12.41 -4.30
C PHE A 70 1.90 -10.98 -3.78
N SER A 71 2.97 -10.28 -3.46
CA SER A 71 2.94 -8.94 -2.87
C SER A 71 2.28 -7.90 -3.78
N LYS A 72 2.47 -8.02 -5.09
CA LYS A 72 1.90 -7.09 -6.07
C LYS A 72 0.44 -7.35 -6.40
N MET A 73 0.06 -8.60 -6.63
CA MET A 73 -1.21 -8.92 -7.27
C MET A 73 -2.02 -9.99 -6.53
N ILE A 74 -1.40 -11.12 -6.21
CA ILE A 74 -2.13 -12.32 -5.77
C ILE A 74 -2.81 -12.09 -4.42
N TRP A 75 -2.22 -11.34 -3.52
CA TRP A 75 -2.79 -11.04 -2.21
C TRP A 75 -4.15 -10.35 -2.29
N LYS A 76 -4.39 -9.51 -3.31
CA LYS A 76 -5.68 -8.83 -3.51
C LYS A 76 -6.79 -9.84 -3.82
N LEU A 77 -6.47 -10.88 -4.60
CA LEU A 77 -7.41 -11.97 -4.86
C LEU A 77 -7.76 -12.71 -3.57
N PHE A 78 -6.76 -13.06 -2.75
CA PHE A 78 -6.97 -13.70 -1.46
C PHE A 78 -7.70 -12.80 -0.45
N ALA A 79 -7.49 -11.49 -0.51
CA ALA A 79 -8.25 -10.53 0.27
C ALA A 79 -9.73 -10.50 -0.16
N LYS A 80 -10.00 -10.50 -1.47
CA LYS A 80 -11.36 -10.52 -2.03
C LYS A 80 -12.16 -11.76 -1.62
N ILE A 81 -11.53 -12.94 -1.63
CA ILE A 81 -12.16 -14.20 -1.17
C ILE A 81 -12.04 -14.42 0.36
N LYS A 82 -11.57 -13.40 1.10
CA LYS A 82 -11.50 -13.35 2.57
C LYS A 82 -10.58 -14.40 3.23
N ILE A 83 -9.64 -14.97 2.48
CA ILE A 83 -8.57 -15.83 3.03
C ILE A 83 -7.57 -14.97 3.79
N ILE A 84 -7.17 -13.83 3.22
CA ILE A 84 -6.35 -12.85 3.89
C ILE A 84 -7.25 -11.77 4.49
N LYS A 85 -6.98 -11.45 5.76
CA LYS A 85 -7.78 -10.46 6.50
C LYS A 85 -7.35 -9.01 6.25
N ILE A 86 -6.33 -8.79 5.43
CA ILE A 86 -5.89 -7.45 5.02
C ILE A 86 -6.82 -7.00 3.90
N PRO A 87 -7.55 -5.90 4.08
CA PRO A 87 -8.44 -5.40 3.06
C PRO A 87 -7.67 -4.65 1.97
N ASP A 88 -8.18 -4.71 0.75
CA ASP A 88 -7.73 -3.84 -0.32
C ASP A 88 -8.55 -2.55 -0.31
N ILE A 89 -7.91 -1.46 0.11
CA ILE A 89 -8.49 -0.11 0.13
C ILE A 89 -7.96 0.75 -1.02
N SER A 90 -7.21 0.16 -1.95
CA SER A 90 -6.65 0.88 -3.10
C SER A 90 -7.72 1.45 -4.03
N GLY A 91 -7.32 2.44 -4.81
CA GLY A 91 -8.16 3.11 -5.80
C GLY A 91 -8.20 4.63 -5.60
N ASN A 92 -9.04 5.27 -6.40
CA ASN A 92 -9.28 6.71 -6.34
C ASN A 92 -10.50 6.99 -5.47
N TRP A 93 -10.34 7.96 -4.58
CA TRP A 93 -11.38 8.37 -3.65
C TRP A 93 -11.65 9.86 -3.82
N PHE A 94 -12.86 10.22 -4.21
CA PHE A 94 -13.30 11.62 -4.21
C PHE A 94 -13.45 12.09 -2.77
N CYS A 95 -12.85 13.22 -2.44
CA CYS A 95 -12.77 13.75 -1.10
C CYS A 95 -13.39 15.16 -1.03
N VAL A 96 -14.26 15.35 -0.07
CA VAL A 96 -14.77 16.67 0.34
C VAL A 96 -14.33 16.91 1.77
N GLY A 97 -13.61 18.00 1.99
CA GLY A 97 -13.06 18.33 3.29
C GLY A 97 -13.51 19.71 3.77
N GLU A 98 -13.53 19.86 5.08
CA GLU A 98 -13.74 21.11 5.80
C GLU A 98 -12.60 21.29 6.79
N GLY A 99 -11.94 22.44 6.73
CA GLY A 99 -10.82 22.76 7.60
C GLY A 99 -11.02 24.12 8.29
N ARG A 100 -10.46 24.24 9.48
CA ARG A 100 -10.44 25.50 10.25
C ARG A 100 -9.06 25.74 10.81
N LYS A 101 -8.69 27.01 10.95
CA LYS A 101 -7.47 27.41 11.63
C LYS A 101 -7.75 27.61 13.11
N TYR A 102 -6.84 27.18 13.97
CA TYR A 102 -7.00 27.37 15.43
C TYR A 102 -7.16 28.82 15.86
N LEU A 103 -6.50 29.74 15.15
CA LEU A 103 -6.55 31.18 15.44
C LEU A 103 -7.81 31.89 14.89
N ASP A 104 -8.56 31.25 14.00
CA ASP A 104 -9.79 31.76 13.40
C ASP A 104 -10.80 30.65 13.23
N SER A 105 -11.33 30.16 14.35
CA SER A 105 -12.26 29.02 14.41
C SER A 105 -13.60 29.26 13.73
N ASN A 106 -13.97 30.53 13.48
CA ASN A 106 -15.22 30.88 12.81
C ASN A 106 -15.13 30.78 11.28
N ASN A 107 -13.92 30.70 10.73
CA ASN A 107 -13.71 30.62 9.30
C ASN A 107 -13.46 29.16 8.88
N VAL A 108 -14.52 28.48 8.47
CA VAL A 108 -14.47 27.10 7.94
C VAL A 108 -14.22 27.19 6.44
N ASN A 109 -13.14 26.59 6.00
CA ASN A 109 -12.78 26.53 4.58
C ASN A 109 -13.14 25.12 4.04
N SER A 110 -14.04 25.07 3.06
CA SER A 110 -14.38 23.84 2.36
C SER A 110 -13.46 23.64 1.16
N TRP A 111 -13.04 22.42 0.92
CA TRP A 111 -12.19 22.07 -0.21
C TRP A 111 -12.57 20.71 -0.79
N LYS A 112 -12.19 20.45 -2.04
CA LYS A 112 -12.39 19.19 -2.75
C LYS A 112 -11.07 18.67 -3.28
N GLY A 113 -11.01 17.36 -3.52
CA GLY A 113 -9.83 16.75 -4.09
C GLY A 113 -9.98 15.26 -4.32
N ILE A 114 -8.91 14.64 -4.76
CA ILE A 114 -8.83 13.19 -5.01
C ILE A 114 -7.72 12.62 -4.16
N ILE A 115 -8.04 11.57 -3.40
CA ILE A 115 -7.07 10.73 -2.73
C ILE A 115 -6.83 9.51 -3.61
N GLN A 116 -5.60 9.39 -4.12
CA GLN A 116 -5.10 8.20 -4.80
C GLN A 116 -4.42 7.30 -3.77
N LEU A 117 -4.93 6.09 -3.60
CA LEU A 117 -4.43 5.12 -2.66
C LEU A 117 -3.92 3.89 -3.42
N GLU A 118 -2.61 3.69 -3.38
CA GLU A 118 -1.95 2.52 -3.93
C GLU A 118 -1.54 1.59 -2.80
N GLN A 119 -1.91 0.31 -2.90
CA GLN A 119 -1.62 -0.67 -1.87
C GLN A 119 -1.06 -1.95 -2.47
N GLU A 120 0.07 -2.36 -1.95
CA GLU A 120 0.66 -3.69 -2.07
C GLU A 120 0.52 -4.42 -0.73
N TYR A 121 0.93 -5.67 -0.67
CA TYR A 121 0.82 -6.43 0.58
C TYR A 121 1.60 -5.81 1.75
N GLU A 122 2.74 -5.16 1.47
CA GLU A 122 3.59 -4.55 2.48
C GLU A 122 3.68 -3.03 2.39
N LYS A 123 3.43 -2.47 1.22
CA LYS A 123 3.65 -1.05 0.94
C LYS A 123 2.36 -0.33 0.63
N ILE A 124 2.31 0.93 1.02
CA ILE A 124 1.20 1.83 0.73
C ILE A 124 1.71 3.18 0.25
N SER A 125 0.95 3.83 -0.59
CA SER A 125 1.16 5.21 -0.99
C SER A 125 -0.18 5.92 -0.98
N ILE A 126 -0.23 7.09 -0.37
CA ILE A 126 -1.43 7.91 -0.30
C ILE A 126 -1.04 9.28 -0.83
N LYS A 127 -1.72 9.69 -1.89
CA LYS A 127 -1.53 11.01 -2.50
C LYS A 127 -2.86 11.74 -2.51
N LEU A 128 -2.93 12.88 -1.86
CA LEU A 128 -4.05 13.80 -1.98
C LEU A 128 -3.68 14.92 -2.97
N THR A 129 -4.55 15.18 -3.92
CA THR A 129 -4.49 16.33 -4.82
C THR A 129 -5.76 17.15 -4.62
N THR A 130 -5.61 18.42 -4.25
CA THR A 130 -6.74 19.33 -4.08
C THR A 130 -7.04 20.09 -5.38
N ASP A 131 -8.32 20.30 -5.67
CA ASP A 131 -8.76 20.91 -6.92
C ASP A 131 -8.39 22.39 -7.01
N GLU A 132 -8.51 23.11 -5.89
CA GLU A 132 -8.34 24.58 -5.85
C GLU A 132 -6.87 24.99 -5.88
N SER A 133 -6.08 24.47 -4.94
CA SER A 133 -4.67 24.88 -4.77
C SER A 133 -3.70 24.07 -5.64
N LYS A 134 -4.16 23.01 -6.30
CA LYS A 134 -3.30 22.05 -7.02
C LYS A 134 -2.12 21.53 -6.19
N SER A 135 -2.21 21.68 -4.87
CA SER A 135 -1.19 21.17 -3.95
C SER A 135 -1.28 19.66 -3.85
N HIS A 136 -0.15 19.03 -3.57
CA HIS A 136 -0.05 17.60 -3.39
C HIS A 136 0.40 17.28 -1.97
N SER A 137 -0.25 16.30 -1.35
CA SER A 137 0.21 15.74 -0.08
C SER A 137 0.56 14.27 -0.29
N TYR A 138 1.69 13.85 0.23
CA TYR A 138 2.18 12.47 0.14
C TYR A 138 2.33 11.86 1.51
N SER A 139 1.92 10.61 1.67
CA SER A 139 2.14 9.87 2.90
C SER A 139 3.60 9.51 3.10
N LEU A 140 4.09 9.62 4.34
CA LEU A 140 5.46 9.29 4.76
C LEU A 140 5.51 7.95 5.50
N VAL A 141 4.53 7.68 6.33
CA VAL A 141 4.40 6.47 7.15
C VAL A 141 2.92 6.21 7.41
N GLY A 142 2.53 4.95 7.58
CA GLY A 142 1.14 4.60 7.83
C GLY A 142 0.96 3.30 8.61
N ASP A 143 -0.21 3.19 9.23
CA ASP A 143 -0.67 2.03 10.00
C ASP A 143 -2.12 1.72 9.65
N ILE A 144 -2.44 0.43 9.52
CA ILE A 144 -3.79 -0.07 9.30
C ILE A 144 -4.24 -0.84 10.54
N GLU A 145 -5.36 -0.42 11.11
CA GLU A 145 -6.08 -1.14 12.16
C GLU A 145 -7.35 -1.76 11.56
N ILE A 146 -7.48 -3.08 11.68
CA ILE A 146 -8.69 -3.78 11.25
C ILE A 146 -9.57 -3.95 12.47
N ARG A 147 -10.66 -3.19 12.59
CA ARG A 147 -11.59 -3.24 13.71
C ARG A 147 -12.63 -4.31 13.51
N ASP A 148 -13.21 -4.35 12.33
CA ASP A 148 -14.19 -5.34 11.93
C ASP A 148 -13.95 -5.74 10.46
N ARG A 149 -14.79 -6.64 9.92
CA ARG A 149 -14.69 -7.12 8.53
C ARG A 149 -14.83 -6.01 7.49
N ASN A 150 -15.55 -4.95 7.85
CA ASN A 150 -15.90 -3.87 6.94
C ASN A 150 -15.42 -2.51 7.43
N GLU A 151 -14.94 -2.40 8.68
CA GLU A 151 -14.40 -1.16 9.24
C GLU A 151 -12.89 -1.22 9.38
N ILE A 152 -12.21 -0.34 8.69
CA ILE A 152 -10.77 -0.24 8.64
C ILE A 152 -10.35 1.18 8.95
N VAL A 153 -9.38 1.30 9.83
CA VAL A 153 -8.76 2.58 10.15
C VAL A 153 -7.37 2.65 9.54
N LEU A 154 -7.16 3.61 8.66
CA LEU A 154 -5.86 3.97 8.13
C LEU A 154 -5.40 5.26 8.82
N SER A 155 -4.27 5.20 9.49
CA SER A 155 -3.62 6.33 10.14
C SER A 155 -2.29 6.59 9.45
N TYR A 156 -2.01 7.83 9.03
CA TYR A 156 -0.77 8.15 8.33
C TYR A 156 -0.31 9.59 8.58
N MET A 157 1.00 9.76 8.56
CA MET A 157 1.62 11.07 8.47
C MET A 157 1.80 11.46 7.01
N TYR A 158 1.62 12.73 6.71
CA TYR A 158 1.80 13.27 5.37
C TYR A 158 2.66 14.52 5.36
N GLU A 159 3.22 14.82 4.21
CA GLU A 159 3.87 16.07 3.87
C GLU A 159 3.16 16.71 2.68
N ASN A 160 2.83 17.97 2.82
CA ASN A 160 2.20 18.76 1.76
C ASN A 160 3.25 19.59 1.02
N GLU A 161 3.26 19.45 -0.29
CA GLU A 161 4.07 20.25 -1.20
C GLU A 161 3.16 21.23 -1.93
N PRO A 162 3.22 22.53 -1.61
CA PRO A 162 2.47 23.56 -2.31
C PRO A 162 2.98 23.72 -3.75
N PHE A 163 2.08 24.09 -4.65
CA PHE A 163 2.50 24.43 -6.01
C PHE A 163 3.31 25.72 -6.00
N LYS A 164 4.46 25.75 -6.68
CA LYS A 164 5.49 26.80 -6.61
C LYS A 164 5.01 28.24 -6.93
N THR A 165 3.83 28.40 -7.53
CA THR A 165 3.28 29.69 -7.95
C THR A 165 2.32 30.32 -6.93
N GLU A 166 1.98 29.64 -5.84
CA GLU A 166 1.10 30.20 -4.81
C GLU A 166 1.92 30.84 -3.69
N GLU A 167 2.05 32.15 -3.75
CA GLU A 167 2.66 32.95 -2.68
C GLU A 167 1.87 32.76 -1.37
N GLY A 168 2.57 32.33 -0.31
CA GLY A 168 2.01 32.19 1.03
C GLY A 168 1.65 30.76 1.48
N LEU A 169 1.66 29.77 0.60
CA LEU A 169 1.52 28.38 1.00
C LEU A 169 2.89 27.78 1.36
N LYS A 170 3.10 27.53 2.65
CA LYS A 170 4.30 26.85 3.15
C LYS A 170 4.13 25.34 3.10
N GLN A 171 5.23 24.64 2.82
CA GLN A 171 5.33 23.20 3.05
C GLN A 171 5.01 22.91 4.52
N HIS A 172 4.19 21.90 4.77
CA HIS A 172 3.81 21.52 6.12
C HIS A 172 3.59 20.03 6.22
N LYS A 173 3.68 19.52 7.44
CA LYS A 173 3.39 18.11 7.77
C LYS A 173 2.08 18.01 8.53
N GLY A 174 1.53 16.83 8.53
CA GLY A 174 0.32 16.58 9.29
C GLY A 174 0.08 15.11 9.51
N PHE A 175 -1.00 14.83 10.22
CA PHE A 175 -1.48 13.50 10.47
C PHE A 175 -2.92 13.38 9.99
N CYS A 176 -3.26 12.26 9.41
CA CYS A 176 -4.60 11.96 8.96
C CYS A 176 -5.03 10.57 9.46
N ARG A 177 -6.29 10.48 9.85
CA ARG A 177 -6.93 9.22 10.21
C ARG A 177 -8.20 9.06 9.40
N LEU A 178 -8.26 8.00 8.58
CA LEU A 178 -9.41 7.64 7.76
C LEU A 178 -10.06 6.39 8.32
N ILE A 179 -11.37 6.39 8.44
CA ILE A 179 -12.20 5.25 8.83
C ILE A 179 -13.01 4.85 7.62
N PHE A 180 -12.65 3.72 7.01
CA PHE A 180 -13.30 3.18 5.83
C PHE A 180 -14.47 2.29 6.22
N ASP A 181 -15.60 2.48 5.55
CA ASP A 181 -16.72 1.56 5.47
C ASP A 181 -16.70 0.90 4.09
N LEU A 182 -16.23 -0.34 4.06
CA LEU A 182 -16.07 -1.08 2.80
C LEU A 182 -17.40 -1.52 2.16
N LEU A 183 -18.47 -1.60 2.94
CA LEU A 183 -19.80 -1.93 2.42
C LEU A 183 -20.38 -0.79 1.60
N ASN A 184 -20.20 0.44 2.10
CA ASN A 184 -20.76 1.63 1.50
C ASN A 184 -19.76 2.35 0.57
N ASN A 185 -18.57 1.78 0.33
CA ASN A 185 -17.51 2.41 -0.46
C ASN A 185 -17.25 3.86 -0.04
N SER A 186 -17.24 4.10 1.27
CA SER A 186 -17.07 5.42 1.86
C SER A 186 -16.01 5.43 2.94
N ALA A 187 -15.47 6.61 3.26
CA ALA A 187 -14.65 6.80 4.44
C ALA A 187 -14.91 8.17 5.06
N ASN A 188 -14.70 8.25 6.38
CA ASN A 188 -14.68 9.50 7.11
C ASN A 188 -13.27 9.73 7.66
N GLY A 189 -12.80 10.95 7.57
CA GLY A 189 -11.45 11.32 7.99
C GLY A 189 -11.41 12.52 8.90
N HIS A 190 -10.36 12.53 9.71
CA HIS A 190 -9.95 13.68 10.51
C HIS A 190 -8.46 13.90 10.29
N TYR A 191 -8.07 15.15 10.10
CA TYR A 191 -6.68 15.51 9.91
C TYR A 191 -6.31 16.74 10.75
N TYR A 192 -5.03 16.86 11.07
CA TYR A 192 -4.44 18.06 11.65
C TYR A 192 -3.06 18.31 11.06
N THR A 193 -2.70 19.57 11.00
CA THR A 193 -1.41 20.04 10.51
C THR A 193 -0.51 20.41 11.67
N ASP A 194 0.79 20.47 11.40
CA ASP A 194 1.78 20.97 12.36
C ASP A 194 1.60 22.47 12.70
N ASN A 195 2.43 22.95 13.60
CA ASN A 195 2.37 24.32 14.14
C ASN A 195 2.52 25.41 13.06
N ASP A 196 3.16 25.12 11.93
CA ASP A 196 3.37 26.11 10.86
C ASP A 196 2.06 26.52 10.19
N ARG A 197 1.08 25.61 10.14
CA ARG A 197 -0.26 25.86 9.59
C ARG A 197 -1.35 25.89 10.64
N SER A 198 -1.18 25.20 11.76
CA SER A 198 -2.09 25.16 12.92
C SER A 198 -3.56 25.03 12.53
N SER A 199 -3.88 24.00 11.76
CA SER A 199 -5.25 23.72 11.32
C SER A 199 -5.65 22.28 11.56
N ASP A 200 -6.93 22.08 11.80
CA ASP A 200 -7.58 20.76 11.83
C ASP A 200 -8.78 20.73 10.89
N GLY A 201 -9.24 19.52 10.55
CA GLY A 201 -10.41 19.38 9.71
C GLY A 201 -10.91 17.96 9.62
N VAL A 202 -12.08 17.88 9.01
CA VAL A 202 -12.74 16.61 8.68
C VAL A 202 -12.83 16.44 7.17
N MET A 203 -12.94 15.20 6.73
CA MET A 203 -13.13 14.90 5.32
C MET A 203 -14.05 13.68 5.15
N LYS A 204 -14.80 13.69 4.07
CA LYS A 204 -15.63 12.57 3.63
C LYS A 204 -15.14 12.08 2.28
N LEU A 205 -14.98 10.77 2.15
CA LEU A 205 -14.49 10.14 0.93
C LEU A 205 -15.56 9.22 0.36
N THR A 206 -15.64 9.20 -0.95
CA THR A 206 -16.44 8.24 -1.72
C THR A 206 -15.56 7.59 -2.76
N LYS A 207 -15.59 6.26 -2.85
CA LYS A 207 -14.78 5.53 -3.81
C LYS A 207 -15.27 5.83 -5.23
N MET A 208 -14.34 6.15 -6.11
CA MET A 208 -14.63 6.39 -7.53
C MET A 208 -14.66 5.04 -8.26
N GLU A 209 -15.62 4.87 -9.17
CA GLU A 209 -15.63 3.71 -10.05
C GLU A 209 -14.50 3.83 -11.07
N GLU A 210 -13.73 2.78 -11.23
CA GLU A 210 -12.76 2.68 -12.32
C GLU A 210 -13.56 2.46 -13.63
N LYS A 211 -13.37 3.41 -14.56
CA LYS A 211 -13.96 3.31 -15.90
C LYS A 211 -13.18 2.34 -16.76
#